data_c76c4b3b9104fe3a454c62264ba8aad0
#
_entry.id   c76c4b3b9104fe3a454c62264ba8aad0
#
_cell.length_a   1.000
_cell.length_b   1.000
_cell.length_c   1.000
_cell.angle_alpha   90.00
_cell.angle_beta   90.00
_cell.angle_gamma   90.00
#
_symmetry.space_group_name_H-M   'P 1'
#
loop_
_entity.id
_entity.type
_entity.pdbx_description
1 polymer ?
#
loop_
_entity_poly.entity_id
_entity_poly.type
_entity_poly.pdbx_seq_one_letter_code
_entity_poly.pdbx_strand_id
1 'polypeptide(L)'
;MILIITVFMYFSSLLKVFLNLMVTQNPSIVTHELEVRYGKTVAVTDVSLQIDSGSLLAVIGPNGAGKSAFLKALAGVVDVHSGKVEIAGPSPSFVMQSTDVDPSLPITVYDVVSLSRYSNRGILKRFRAEDRKVIQNAIDRLNLDDLVNEQFHELSGGQRQRVLVAQGLAQESKVLLLDEPVNGLDIVSRDIILEMISEEKNNGRTVVVTTHNLSDARRADQVLLLNSFPISFGTPTEVLTESNLQKAFGENELRVGAKVFLDDPHHTHVSESKDEGIRTF
;
A
#
# COMPACT_ATOMS: atom_id res chain seq x y z
N MET A 1 -22.04 -28.84 38.74
CA MET A 1 -20.74 -28.35 38.22
C MET A 1 -20.73 -28.22 36.69
N ILE A 2 -21.22 -29.20 35.92
CA ILE A 2 -21.27 -29.18 34.46
C ILE A 2 -22.16 -28.04 33.89
N LEU A 3 -23.32 -27.81 34.49
CA LEU A 3 -24.27 -26.78 34.05
C LEU A 3 -23.72 -25.36 34.15
N ILE A 4 -22.91 -25.06 35.16
CA ILE A 4 -22.28 -23.74 35.36
C ILE A 4 -21.20 -23.47 34.31
N ILE A 5 -20.43 -24.50 33.95
CA ILE A 5 -19.39 -24.40 32.91
C ILE A 5 -20.03 -24.14 31.54
N THR A 6 -21.13 -24.81 31.22
CA THR A 6 -21.81 -24.63 29.93
C THR A 6 -22.42 -23.23 29.81
N VAL A 7 -23.02 -22.70 30.89
CA VAL A 7 -23.54 -21.32 30.91
C VAL A 7 -22.42 -20.29 30.76
N PHE A 8 -21.25 -20.51 31.39
CA PHE A 8 -20.12 -19.62 31.29
C PHE A 8 -19.50 -19.61 29.88
N MET A 9 -19.43 -20.77 29.22
CA MET A 9 -18.99 -20.88 27.82
C MET A 9 -19.96 -20.19 26.86
N TYR A 10 -21.28 -20.34 27.05
CA TYR A 10 -22.29 -19.65 26.25
C TYR A 10 -22.23 -18.13 26.46
N PHE A 11 -22.06 -17.67 27.70
CA PHE A 11 -21.95 -16.25 28.02
C PHE A 11 -20.65 -15.63 27.45
N SER A 12 -19.55 -16.36 27.51
CA SER A 12 -18.27 -15.95 26.87
C SER A 12 -18.37 -15.88 25.34
N SER A 13 -19.10 -16.81 24.73
CA SER A 13 -19.32 -16.81 23.27
C SER A 13 -20.27 -15.67 22.86
N LEU A 14 -21.36 -15.46 23.61
CA LEU A 14 -22.29 -14.33 23.40
C LEU A 14 -21.60 -12.98 23.62
N LEU A 15 -20.76 -12.88 24.65
CA LEU A 15 -19.98 -11.66 24.93
C LEU A 15 -18.96 -11.36 23.84
N LYS A 16 -18.30 -12.38 23.26
CA LYS A 16 -17.43 -12.22 22.08
C LYS A 16 -18.19 -11.79 20.84
N VAL A 17 -19.37 -12.37 20.59
CA VAL A 17 -20.25 -11.96 19.49
C VAL A 17 -20.77 -10.53 19.72
N PHE A 18 -21.14 -10.18 20.95
CA PHE A 18 -21.61 -8.84 21.30
C PHE A 18 -20.50 -7.80 21.26
N LEU A 19 -19.28 -8.12 21.69
CA LEU A 19 -18.10 -7.29 21.54
C LEU A 19 -17.72 -7.12 20.06
N ASN A 20 -17.81 -8.16 19.23
CA ASN A 20 -17.61 -8.03 17.77
C ASN A 20 -18.71 -7.21 17.10
N LEU A 21 -19.95 -7.26 17.57
CA LEU A 21 -21.05 -6.41 17.08
C LEU A 21 -20.99 -4.97 17.59
N MET A 22 -20.35 -4.73 18.75
CA MET A 22 -20.14 -3.39 19.32
C MET A 22 -18.89 -2.69 18.74
N VAL A 23 -17.94 -3.43 18.17
CA VAL A 23 -16.84 -2.90 17.36
C VAL A 23 -17.31 -2.81 15.91
N THR A 24 -18.39 -2.07 15.64
CA THR A 24 -18.53 -1.45 14.31
C THR A 24 -17.44 -0.38 14.22
N GLN A 25 -16.26 -0.80 13.81
CA GLN A 25 -15.22 0.17 13.44
C GLN A 25 -15.84 0.97 12.28
N ASN A 26 -16.08 2.26 12.52
CA ASN A 26 -16.49 3.13 11.43
C ASN A 26 -15.44 2.99 10.32
N PRO A 27 -15.84 2.74 9.07
CA PRO A 27 -14.89 2.58 7.99
C PRO A 27 -14.00 3.82 7.88
N SER A 28 -12.73 3.61 7.61
CA SER A 28 -11.77 4.70 7.42
C SER A 28 -11.93 5.33 6.04
N ILE A 29 -12.30 4.50 5.05
CA ILE A 29 -12.51 4.92 3.67
C ILE A 29 -13.78 4.22 3.15
N VAL A 30 -14.63 4.98 2.48
CA VAL A 30 -15.81 4.47 1.76
C VAL A 30 -15.79 5.04 0.34
N THR A 31 -15.99 4.17 -0.64
CA THR A 31 -16.20 4.60 -2.03
C THR A 31 -17.55 4.10 -2.54
N HIS A 32 -18.22 4.93 -3.33
CA HIS A 32 -19.49 4.62 -3.97
C HIS A 32 -19.38 4.89 -5.46
N GLU A 33 -19.49 3.86 -6.28
CA GLU A 33 -19.46 3.92 -7.75
C GLU A 33 -18.34 4.82 -8.29
N LEU A 34 -17.18 4.74 -7.64
CA LEU A 34 -16.03 5.62 -7.95
C LEU A 34 -15.57 5.39 -9.38
N GLU A 35 -15.51 6.49 -10.15
CA GLU A 35 -14.93 6.52 -11.48
C GLU A 35 -13.88 7.61 -11.61
N VAL A 36 -12.72 7.25 -12.18
CA VAL A 36 -11.60 8.15 -12.46
C VAL A 36 -11.28 8.12 -13.95
N ARG A 37 -11.12 9.29 -14.56
CA ARG A 37 -10.77 9.43 -15.98
C ARG A 37 -9.57 10.34 -16.17
N TYR A 38 -8.79 10.04 -17.20
CA TYR A 38 -7.77 10.93 -17.75
C TYR A 38 -8.18 11.31 -19.18
N GLY A 39 -8.74 12.48 -19.32
CA GLY A 39 -9.37 12.93 -20.55
C GLY A 39 -10.54 12.02 -20.95
N LYS A 40 -10.40 11.29 -22.06
CA LYS A 40 -11.44 10.34 -22.54
C LYS A 40 -11.23 8.90 -22.03
N THR A 41 -10.08 8.62 -21.43
CA THR A 41 -9.72 7.26 -21.00
C THR A 41 -10.23 7.01 -19.58
N VAL A 42 -11.05 5.98 -19.40
CA VAL A 42 -11.47 5.49 -18.10
C VAL A 42 -10.30 4.73 -17.49
N ALA A 43 -9.79 5.21 -16.35
CA ALA A 43 -8.72 4.55 -15.62
C ALA A 43 -9.27 3.54 -14.59
N VAL A 44 -10.36 3.94 -13.90
CA VAL A 44 -11.05 3.10 -12.90
C VAL A 44 -12.54 3.40 -12.98
N THR A 45 -13.38 2.39 -12.87
CA THR A 45 -14.84 2.55 -12.84
C THR A 45 -15.49 1.60 -11.84
N ASP A 46 -16.66 1.99 -11.33
CA ASP A 46 -17.56 1.17 -10.51
C ASP A 46 -16.93 0.60 -9.22
N VAL A 47 -16.04 1.35 -8.58
CA VAL A 47 -15.43 0.91 -7.31
C VAL A 47 -16.29 1.35 -6.13
N SER A 48 -17.01 0.39 -5.55
CA SER A 48 -17.79 0.54 -4.32
C SER A 48 -17.27 -0.41 -3.25
N LEU A 49 -16.64 0.14 -2.19
CA LEU A 49 -16.08 -0.65 -1.10
C LEU A 49 -15.97 0.14 0.20
N GLN A 50 -15.74 -0.59 1.29
CA GLN A 50 -15.47 -0.04 2.60
C GLN A 50 -14.17 -0.63 3.15
N ILE A 51 -13.28 0.23 3.65
CA ILE A 51 -12.02 -0.15 4.26
C ILE A 51 -12.11 0.14 5.75
N ASP A 52 -11.94 -0.88 6.56
CA ASP A 52 -12.05 -0.77 8.00
C ASP A 52 -10.93 0.09 8.60
N SER A 53 -11.23 0.80 9.68
CA SER A 53 -10.22 1.56 10.41
C SER A 53 -9.16 0.65 11.00
N GLY A 54 -7.87 1.00 10.81
CA GLY A 54 -6.75 0.21 11.33
C GLY A 54 -6.47 -1.07 10.54
N SER A 55 -7.04 -1.22 9.33
CA SER A 55 -6.76 -2.37 8.45
C SER A 55 -5.72 -2.04 7.39
N LEU A 56 -5.13 -3.11 6.83
CA LEU A 56 -4.28 -3.07 5.65
C LEU A 56 -5.06 -3.57 4.44
N LEU A 57 -5.28 -2.70 3.45
CA LEU A 57 -5.80 -3.07 2.14
C LEU A 57 -4.65 -3.20 1.14
N ALA A 58 -4.57 -4.33 0.45
CA ALA A 58 -3.74 -4.48 -0.74
C ALA A 58 -4.59 -4.32 -2.01
N VAL A 59 -4.18 -3.41 -2.89
CA VAL A 59 -4.76 -3.25 -4.23
C VAL A 59 -3.85 -3.93 -5.22
N ILE A 60 -4.35 -4.97 -5.88
CA ILE A 60 -3.58 -5.79 -6.82
C ILE A 60 -4.25 -5.80 -8.18
N GLY A 61 -3.45 -5.98 -9.24
CA GLY A 61 -3.92 -6.05 -10.62
C GLY A 61 -2.77 -5.82 -11.60
N PRO A 62 -2.98 -6.09 -12.90
CA PRO A 62 -1.97 -5.91 -13.93
C PRO A 62 -1.51 -4.46 -14.09
N ASN A 63 -0.45 -4.25 -14.86
CA ASN A 63 -0.03 -2.90 -15.24
C ASN A 63 -1.13 -2.23 -16.06
N GLY A 64 -1.42 -0.97 -15.75
CA GLY A 64 -2.54 -0.25 -16.38
C GLY A 64 -3.94 -0.54 -15.78
N ALA A 65 -4.05 -1.42 -14.78
CA ALA A 65 -5.33 -1.75 -14.11
C ALA A 65 -6.00 -0.59 -13.36
N GLY A 66 -5.33 0.56 -13.25
CA GLY A 66 -5.89 1.73 -12.55
C GLY A 66 -5.53 1.83 -11.07
N LYS A 67 -4.62 0.98 -10.54
CA LYS A 67 -4.21 0.98 -9.11
C LYS A 67 -3.78 2.36 -8.62
N SER A 68 -2.83 2.99 -9.31
CA SER A 68 -2.36 4.35 -8.97
C SER A 68 -3.44 5.42 -9.15
N ALA A 69 -4.35 5.27 -10.13
CA ALA A 69 -5.47 6.18 -10.32
C ALA A 69 -6.45 6.10 -9.14
N PHE A 70 -6.72 4.89 -8.66
CA PHE A 70 -7.53 4.66 -7.46
C PHE A 70 -6.90 5.30 -6.22
N LEU A 71 -5.60 5.08 -5.94
CA LEU A 71 -4.93 5.73 -4.83
C LEU A 71 -4.91 7.25 -4.93
N LYS A 72 -4.66 7.79 -6.13
CA LYS A 72 -4.68 9.25 -6.38
C LYS A 72 -6.06 9.85 -6.13
N ALA A 73 -7.13 9.14 -6.46
CA ALA A 73 -8.50 9.57 -6.15
C ALA A 73 -8.76 9.56 -4.65
N LEU A 74 -8.33 8.52 -3.93
CA LEU A 74 -8.40 8.49 -2.46
C LEU A 74 -7.58 9.62 -1.83
N ALA A 75 -6.44 9.96 -2.41
CA ALA A 75 -5.58 11.07 -1.94
C ALA A 75 -6.15 12.47 -2.26
N GLY A 76 -7.19 12.55 -3.11
CA GLY A 76 -7.70 13.83 -3.62
C GLY A 76 -6.72 14.55 -4.56
N VAL A 77 -5.78 13.81 -5.18
CA VAL A 77 -4.77 14.35 -6.12
C VAL A 77 -5.35 14.44 -7.55
N VAL A 78 -6.34 13.59 -7.84
CA VAL A 78 -7.07 13.62 -9.12
C VAL A 78 -8.56 13.77 -8.85
N ASP A 79 -9.26 14.46 -9.76
CA ASP A 79 -10.70 14.64 -9.66
C ASP A 79 -11.44 13.33 -9.92
N VAL A 80 -12.46 13.08 -9.12
CA VAL A 80 -13.41 11.98 -9.31
C VAL A 80 -14.38 12.38 -10.43
N HIS A 81 -14.48 11.57 -11.49
CA HIS A 81 -15.38 11.84 -12.60
C HIS A 81 -16.85 11.61 -12.22
N SER A 82 -17.13 10.51 -11.53
CA SER A 82 -18.43 10.18 -10.93
C SER A 82 -18.27 9.33 -9.69
N GLY A 83 -19.33 9.22 -8.91
CA GLY A 83 -19.29 8.52 -7.62
C GLY A 83 -18.79 9.41 -6.48
N LYS A 84 -18.37 8.80 -5.37
CA LYS A 84 -17.97 9.49 -4.15
C LYS A 84 -16.86 8.78 -3.42
N VAL A 85 -15.96 9.55 -2.80
CA VAL A 85 -14.95 9.09 -1.83
C VAL A 85 -15.18 9.80 -0.51
N GLU A 86 -15.28 9.03 0.57
CA GLU A 86 -15.37 9.52 1.94
C GLU A 86 -14.20 8.97 2.75
N ILE A 87 -13.46 9.85 3.42
CA ILE A 87 -12.32 9.48 4.26
C ILE A 87 -12.50 10.03 5.65
N ALA A 88 -12.32 9.17 6.66
CA ALA A 88 -12.45 9.55 8.06
C ALA A 88 -11.23 10.37 8.53
N GLY A 89 -11.44 11.63 8.86
CA GLY A 89 -10.42 12.52 9.40
C GLY A 89 -9.76 13.44 8.36
N PRO A 90 -8.54 13.92 8.63
CA PRO A 90 -7.81 14.81 7.72
C PRO A 90 -7.38 14.08 6.46
N SER A 91 -6.89 14.84 5.47
CA SER A 91 -6.36 14.30 4.21
C SER A 91 -5.36 13.16 4.45
N PRO A 92 -5.43 12.07 3.67
CA PRO A 92 -4.52 10.95 3.79
C PRO A 92 -3.09 11.34 3.46
N SER A 93 -2.11 10.64 4.04
CA SER A 93 -0.73 10.68 3.56
C SER A 93 -0.65 9.87 2.27
N PHE A 94 -0.01 10.40 1.23
CA PHE A 94 0.15 9.71 -0.03
C PHE A 94 1.62 9.67 -0.45
N VAL A 95 2.16 8.47 -0.62
CA VAL A 95 3.52 8.20 -1.10
C VAL A 95 3.42 7.63 -2.51
N MET A 96 3.97 8.36 -3.48
CA MET A 96 4.00 7.95 -4.89
C MET A 96 5.12 6.95 -5.16
N GLN A 97 5.00 6.19 -6.24
CA GLN A 97 5.92 5.14 -6.66
C GLN A 97 7.34 5.66 -6.91
N SER A 98 7.50 6.83 -7.50
CA SER A 98 8.78 7.51 -7.67
C SER A 98 8.57 9.00 -7.87
N THR A 99 9.56 9.78 -7.46
CA THR A 99 9.65 11.20 -7.80
C THR A 99 10.99 11.44 -8.45
N ASP A 100 10.97 11.82 -9.72
CA ASP A 100 12.15 12.42 -10.34
C ASP A 100 12.30 13.82 -9.74
N VAL A 101 13.27 13.95 -8.85
CA VAL A 101 13.65 15.25 -8.29
C VAL A 101 14.76 15.82 -9.16
N ASP A 102 14.60 17.07 -9.57
CA ASP A 102 15.64 17.78 -10.31
C ASP A 102 16.95 17.76 -9.50
N PRO A 103 18.05 17.17 -10.03
CA PRO A 103 19.32 17.10 -9.33
C PRO A 103 19.92 18.45 -8.96
N SER A 104 19.46 19.54 -9.58
CA SER A 104 19.89 20.90 -9.25
C SER A 104 19.30 21.44 -7.94
N LEU A 105 18.28 20.78 -7.38
CA LEU A 105 17.69 21.18 -6.12
C LEU A 105 18.51 20.66 -4.94
N PRO A 106 19.16 21.55 -4.15
CA PRO A 106 19.95 21.16 -2.99
C PRO A 106 19.00 20.86 -1.81
N ILE A 107 18.34 19.68 -1.86
CA ILE A 107 17.39 19.23 -0.84
C ILE A 107 17.94 17.99 -0.14
N THR A 108 18.05 18.05 1.18
CA THR A 108 18.53 16.93 2.02
C THR A 108 17.41 15.95 2.37
N VAL A 109 17.79 14.78 2.88
CA VAL A 109 16.83 13.81 3.44
C VAL A 109 15.96 14.47 4.51
N TYR A 110 16.57 15.21 5.44
CA TYR A 110 15.83 15.94 6.47
C TYR A 110 14.81 16.91 5.88
N ASP A 111 15.18 17.64 4.83
CA ASP A 111 14.28 18.60 4.19
C ASP A 111 13.09 17.89 3.58
N VAL A 112 13.31 16.78 2.82
CA VAL A 112 12.23 16.00 2.20
C VAL A 112 11.24 15.50 3.25
N VAL A 113 11.71 14.85 4.32
CA VAL A 113 10.83 14.35 5.38
C VAL A 113 10.06 15.50 6.05
N SER A 114 10.73 16.63 6.25
CA SER A 114 10.15 17.84 6.87
C SER A 114 9.02 18.47 6.07
N LEU A 115 8.99 18.30 4.71
CA LEU A 115 7.94 18.86 3.85
C LEU A 115 6.53 18.44 4.29
N SER A 116 6.36 17.24 4.82
CA SER A 116 5.09 16.73 5.32
C SER A 116 4.48 17.59 6.45
N ARG A 117 5.31 18.26 7.25
CA ARG A 117 4.85 19.06 8.38
C ARG A 117 4.27 20.43 7.98
N TYR A 118 4.62 20.93 6.80
CA TYR A 118 4.07 22.19 6.29
C TYR A 118 2.58 22.09 5.94
N SER A 119 2.08 20.92 5.54
CA SER A 119 0.66 20.73 5.28
C SER A 119 -0.21 20.99 6.52
N ASN A 120 0.31 20.66 7.71
CA ASN A 120 -0.38 20.83 8.98
C ASN A 120 -0.21 22.24 9.60
N ARG A 121 0.84 22.97 9.22
CA ARG A 121 1.21 24.25 9.89
C ARG A 121 1.23 25.46 8.97
N GLY A 122 1.32 25.25 7.66
CA GLY A 122 1.59 26.33 6.68
C GLY A 122 3.06 26.70 6.56
N ILE A 123 3.46 27.19 5.42
CA ILE A 123 4.85 27.39 4.96
C ILE A 123 5.63 28.42 5.79
N LEU A 124 4.93 29.34 6.45
CA LEU A 124 5.57 30.48 7.17
C LEU A 124 5.85 30.22 8.64
N LYS A 125 5.47 29.06 9.18
CA LYS A 125 5.65 28.77 10.62
C LYS A 125 6.88 27.90 10.86
N ARG A 126 7.68 28.26 11.85
CA ARG A 126 8.81 27.45 12.31
C ARG A 126 8.32 26.14 12.94
N PHE A 127 9.06 25.06 12.73
CA PHE A 127 8.81 23.77 13.38
C PHE A 127 8.97 23.88 14.90
N ARG A 128 8.01 23.33 15.62
CA ARG A 128 8.06 23.19 17.08
C ARG A 128 8.88 21.95 17.45
N ALA A 129 9.12 21.77 18.75
CA ALA A 129 9.83 20.60 19.26
C ALA A 129 9.10 19.29 18.91
N GLU A 130 7.75 19.30 18.91
CA GLU A 130 6.94 18.16 18.52
C GLU A 130 7.16 17.77 17.05
N ASP A 131 7.20 18.74 16.13
CA ASP A 131 7.45 18.48 14.72
C ASP A 131 8.80 17.81 14.48
N ARG A 132 9.83 18.31 15.17
CA ARG A 132 11.18 17.73 15.07
C ARG A 132 11.22 16.30 15.61
N LYS A 133 10.48 16.00 16.68
CA LYS A 133 10.37 14.63 17.19
C LYS A 133 9.68 13.69 16.19
N VAL A 134 8.62 14.17 15.53
CA VAL A 134 7.92 13.39 14.51
C VAL A 134 8.81 13.13 13.30
N ILE A 135 9.53 14.16 12.82
CA ILE A 135 10.49 14.02 11.72
C ILE A 135 11.59 13.02 12.09
N GLN A 136 12.21 13.17 13.29
CA GLN A 136 13.27 12.26 13.73
C GLN A 136 12.76 10.83 13.86
N ASN A 137 11.62 10.63 14.48
CA ASN A 137 11.01 9.29 14.60
C ASN A 137 10.77 8.62 13.22
N ALA A 138 10.32 9.39 12.23
CA ALA A 138 10.14 8.86 10.88
C ALA A 138 11.48 8.48 10.21
N ILE A 139 12.53 9.26 10.45
CA ILE A 139 13.90 9.01 9.98
C ILE A 139 14.44 7.72 10.62
N ASP A 140 14.38 7.62 11.96
CA ASP A 140 14.87 6.46 12.72
C ASP A 140 14.20 5.15 12.26
N ARG A 141 12.88 5.18 12.14
CA ARG A 141 12.09 3.99 11.73
C ARG A 141 12.38 3.47 10.32
N LEU A 142 12.89 4.32 9.45
CA LEU A 142 13.29 3.93 8.09
C LEU A 142 14.81 3.74 7.96
N ASN A 143 15.56 3.71 9.07
CA ASN A 143 17.02 3.58 9.11
C ASN A 143 17.71 4.59 8.20
N LEU A 144 17.42 5.88 8.38
CA LEU A 144 17.92 6.98 7.57
C LEU A 144 18.84 7.94 8.35
N ASP A 145 19.19 7.63 9.62
CA ASP A 145 19.95 8.51 10.50
C ASP A 145 21.29 8.94 9.91
N ASP A 146 22.02 7.99 9.33
CA ASP A 146 23.32 8.23 8.71
C ASP A 146 23.23 9.03 7.40
N LEU A 147 22.02 9.18 6.84
CA LEU A 147 21.76 9.83 5.56
C LEU A 147 21.08 11.21 5.71
N VAL A 148 20.83 11.64 6.92
CA VAL A 148 19.96 12.80 7.22
C VAL A 148 20.40 14.10 6.52
N ASN A 149 21.70 14.29 6.35
CA ASN A 149 22.31 15.45 5.70
C ASN A 149 22.70 15.20 4.23
N GLU A 150 22.52 13.98 3.73
CA GLU A 150 22.82 13.64 2.35
C GLU A 150 21.82 14.27 1.39
N GLN A 151 22.28 14.59 0.18
CA GLN A 151 21.44 15.13 -0.87
C GLN A 151 20.49 14.04 -1.39
N PHE A 152 19.20 14.34 -1.50
CA PHE A 152 18.19 13.36 -1.92
C PHE A 152 18.50 12.76 -3.29
N HIS A 153 19.05 13.53 -4.23
CA HIS A 153 19.39 13.06 -5.58
C HIS A 153 20.60 12.10 -5.61
N GLU A 154 21.45 12.08 -4.57
CA GLU A 154 22.63 11.21 -4.46
C GLU A 154 22.29 9.82 -3.92
N LEU A 155 21.09 9.65 -3.36
CA LEU A 155 20.66 8.41 -2.75
C LEU A 155 20.39 7.31 -3.79
N SER A 156 20.61 6.05 -3.40
CA SER A 156 20.13 4.89 -4.17
C SER A 156 18.60 4.88 -4.29
N GLY A 157 18.04 4.12 -5.25
CA GLY A 157 16.60 3.98 -5.41
C GLY A 157 15.88 3.52 -4.12
N GLY A 158 16.44 2.52 -3.45
CA GLY A 158 15.89 2.02 -2.18
C GLY A 158 15.96 3.04 -1.05
N GLN A 159 17.07 3.80 -0.95
CA GLN A 159 17.19 4.89 0.02
C GLN A 159 16.19 6.00 -0.26
N ARG A 160 16.04 6.44 -1.52
CA ARG A 160 15.03 7.45 -1.89
C ARG A 160 13.62 7.00 -1.53
N GLN A 161 13.27 5.75 -1.81
CA GLN A 161 11.95 5.23 -1.48
C GLN A 161 11.70 5.23 0.04
N ARG A 162 12.69 4.84 0.85
CA ARG A 162 12.59 4.93 2.31
C ARG A 162 12.39 6.37 2.78
N VAL A 163 13.04 7.35 2.18
CA VAL A 163 12.85 8.78 2.49
C VAL A 163 11.42 9.24 2.17
N LEU A 164 10.87 8.85 1.01
CA LEU A 164 9.49 9.19 0.65
C LEU A 164 8.48 8.55 1.60
N VAL A 165 8.73 7.31 2.01
CA VAL A 165 7.90 6.64 3.02
C VAL A 165 8.01 7.35 4.37
N ALA A 166 9.21 7.76 4.80
CA ALA A 166 9.41 8.56 6.03
C ALA A 166 8.65 9.90 5.97
N GLN A 167 8.64 10.56 4.81
CA GLN A 167 7.83 11.77 4.57
C GLN A 167 6.33 11.49 4.79
N GLY A 168 5.81 10.37 4.25
CA GLY A 168 4.42 9.96 4.44
C GLY A 168 4.10 9.62 5.90
N LEU A 169 5.04 9.03 6.64
CA LEU A 169 4.90 8.78 8.09
C LEU A 169 4.81 10.07 8.89
N ALA A 170 5.71 11.00 8.61
CA ALA A 170 5.82 12.26 9.35
C ALA A 170 4.61 13.19 9.15
N GLN A 171 3.72 12.91 8.21
CA GLN A 171 2.45 13.62 8.06
C GLN A 171 1.44 13.29 9.18
N GLU A 172 1.58 12.12 9.86
CA GLU A 172 0.70 11.65 10.94
C GLU A 172 -0.80 11.59 10.57
N SER A 173 -1.12 11.33 9.31
CA SER A 173 -2.50 11.10 8.89
C SER A 173 -3.02 9.75 9.39
N LYS A 174 -4.33 9.63 9.62
CA LYS A 174 -4.98 8.35 9.99
C LYS A 174 -4.96 7.32 8.86
N VAL A 175 -4.82 7.78 7.63
CA VAL A 175 -4.77 6.94 6.43
C VAL A 175 -3.44 7.15 5.73
N LEU A 176 -2.74 6.06 5.43
CA LEU A 176 -1.50 6.04 4.68
C LEU A 176 -1.70 5.29 3.36
N LEU A 177 -1.49 5.97 2.25
CA LEU A 177 -1.62 5.44 0.89
C LEU A 177 -0.21 5.29 0.29
N LEU A 178 0.14 4.09 -0.16
CA LEU A 178 1.46 3.75 -0.69
C LEU A 178 1.33 3.14 -2.09
N ASP A 179 1.84 3.82 -3.10
CA ASP A 179 1.79 3.35 -4.48
C ASP A 179 3.07 2.59 -4.82
N GLU A 180 2.97 1.26 -4.91
CA GLU A 180 4.06 0.31 -5.18
C GLU A 180 5.32 0.55 -4.32
N PRO A 181 5.19 0.63 -2.97
CA PRO A 181 6.25 1.13 -2.10
C PRO A 181 7.52 0.26 -2.06
N VAL A 182 7.45 -0.99 -2.51
CA VAL A 182 8.56 -1.96 -2.44
C VAL A 182 8.99 -2.49 -3.81
N ASN A 183 8.45 -1.93 -4.89
CA ASN A 183 8.76 -2.40 -6.24
C ASN A 183 10.20 -2.07 -6.65
N GLY A 184 10.93 -3.06 -7.18
CA GLY A 184 12.29 -2.88 -7.68
C GLY A 184 13.34 -2.55 -6.62
N LEU A 185 13.03 -2.73 -5.33
CA LEU A 185 13.96 -2.46 -4.24
C LEU A 185 14.84 -3.66 -3.91
N ASP A 186 16.02 -3.37 -3.35
CA ASP A 186 16.84 -4.36 -2.68
C ASP A 186 16.12 -4.96 -1.46
N ILE A 187 16.56 -6.15 -1.02
CA ILE A 187 15.92 -6.91 0.05
C ILE A 187 15.86 -6.11 1.34
N VAL A 188 16.93 -5.38 1.69
CA VAL A 188 17.01 -4.64 2.96
C VAL A 188 16.00 -3.50 2.97
N SER A 189 15.97 -2.67 1.92
CA SER A 189 15.03 -1.55 1.81
C SER A 189 13.58 -2.04 1.77
N ARG A 190 13.31 -3.17 1.08
CA ARG A 190 12.00 -3.81 1.05
C ARG A 190 11.53 -4.25 2.43
N ASP A 191 12.38 -4.96 3.19
CA ASP A 191 12.01 -5.50 4.50
C ASP A 191 11.72 -4.38 5.50
N ILE A 192 12.53 -3.31 5.52
CA ILE A 192 12.30 -2.12 6.36
C ILE A 192 10.91 -1.51 6.07
N ILE A 193 10.54 -1.35 4.81
CA ILE A 193 9.24 -0.77 4.43
C ILE A 193 8.08 -1.70 4.81
N LEU A 194 8.20 -3.02 4.59
CA LEU A 194 7.16 -3.98 4.95
C LEU A 194 6.95 -4.08 6.47
N GLU A 195 8.03 -4.01 7.26
CA GLU A 195 7.97 -3.95 8.71
C GLU A 195 7.25 -2.69 9.18
N MET A 196 7.62 -1.53 8.64
CA MET A 196 6.95 -0.26 8.91
C MET A 196 5.44 -0.32 8.60
N ILE A 197 5.03 -0.89 7.44
CA ILE A 197 3.61 -1.06 7.07
C ILE A 197 2.88 -1.88 8.15
N SER A 198 3.49 -2.96 8.61
CA SER A 198 2.93 -3.83 9.64
C SER A 198 2.79 -3.11 10.98
N GLU A 199 3.78 -2.32 11.36
CA GLU A 199 3.75 -1.50 12.58
C GLU A 199 2.65 -0.44 12.52
N GLU A 200 2.51 0.30 11.40
CA GLU A 200 1.47 1.32 11.24
C GLU A 200 0.07 0.71 11.39
N LYS A 201 -0.17 -0.42 10.74
CA LYS A 201 -1.41 -1.18 10.93
C LYS A 201 -1.63 -1.57 12.40
N ASN A 202 -0.61 -2.15 13.05
CA ASN A 202 -0.71 -2.60 14.44
C ASN A 202 -0.95 -1.40 15.41
N ASN A 203 -0.50 -0.22 15.05
CA ASN A 203 -0.76 1.04 15.76
C ASN A 203 -2.15 1.63 15.43
N GLY A 204 -2.99 0.93 14.67
CA GLY A 204 -4.36 1.33 14.34
C GLY A 204 -4.47 2.32 13.19
N ARG A 205 -3.40 2.53 12.40
CA ARG A 205 -3.44 3.33 11.19
C ARG A 205 -3.99 2.50 10.04
N THR A 206 -4.89 3.06 9.26
CA THR A 206 -5.36 2.41 8.02
C THR A 206 -4.30 2.58 6.94
N VAL A 207 -3.88 1.47 6.33
CA VAL A 207 -2.87 1.48 5.28
C VAL A 207 -3.45 0.89 4.00
N VAL A 208 -3.26 1.58 2.87
CA VAL A 208 -3.60 1.07 1.53
C VAL A 208 -2.32 0.99 0.72
N VAL A 209 -2.02 -0.19 0.21
CA VAL A 209 -0.83 -0.41 -0.63
C VAL A 209 -1.24 -0.95 -1.99
N THR A 210 -0.63 -0.44 -3.07
CA THR A 210 -0.68 -1.12 -4.36
C THR A 210 0.51 -2.07 -4.47
N THR A 211 0.29 -3.22 -5.04
CA THR A 211 1.34 -4.20 -5.32
C THR A 211 0.97 -5.08 -6.50
N HIS A 212 1.95 -5.64 -7.18
CA HIS A 212 1.77 -6.73 -8.13
C HIS A 212 2.19 -8.09 -7.52
N ASN A 213 2.70 -8.08 -6.27
CA ASN A 213 3.19 -9.28 -5.60
C ASN A 213 2.08 -9.95 -4.78
N LEU A 214 1.70 -11.16 -5.15
CA LEU A 214 0.68 -11.96 -4.44
C LEU A 214 1.07 -12.28 -2.99
N SER A 215 2.37 -12.46 -2.71
CA SER A 215 2.84 -12.75 -1.36
C SER A 215 2.62 -11.56 -0.42
N ASP A 216 2.77 -10.34 -0.91
CA ASP A 216 2.50 -9.13 -0.13
C ASP A 216 0.99 -8.94 0.07
N ALA A 217 0.18 -9.17 -0.97
CA ALA A 217 -1.28 -9.09 -0.88
C ALA A 217 -1.87 -10.11 0.12
N ARG A 218 -1.27 -11.29 0.26
CA ARG A 218 -1.71 -12.31 1.24
C ARG A 218 -1.53 -11.90 2.70
N ARG A 219 -0.70 -10.90 2.98
CA ARG A 219 -0.47 -10.37 4.34
C ARG A 219 -1.47 -9.29 4.74
N ALA A 220 -2.26 -8.81 3.78
CA ALA A 220 -3.28 -7.80 4.04
C ALA A 220 -4.52 -8.38 4.73
N ASP A 221 -5.31 -7.51 5.37
CA ASP A 221 -6.62 -7.90 5.94
C ASP A 221 -7.67 -7.98 4.84
N GLN A 222 -7.59 -7.05 3.88
CA GLN A 222 -8.48 -6.95 2.73
C GLN A 222 -7.66 -6.84 1.45
N VAL A 223 -8.22 -7.35 0.37
CA VAL A 223 -7.62 -7.26 -0.98
C VAL A 223 -8.65 -6.73 -1.95
N LEU A 224 -8.26 -5.77 -2.77
CA LEU A 224 -8.99 -5.36 -3.97
C LEU A 224 -8.23 -5.85 -5.20
N LEU A 225 -8.84 -6.77 -5.96
CA LEU A 225 -8.35 -7.19 -7.26
C LEU A 225 -8.99 -6.31 -8.34
N LEU A 226 -8.17 -5.50 -9.00
CA LEU A 226 -8.59 -4.44 -9.92
C LEU A 226 -8.06 -4.69 -11.34
N ASN A 227 -8.93 -4.48 -12.34
CA ASN A 227 -8.55 -4.37 -13.75
C ASN A 227 -9.48 -3.36 -14.43
N SER A 228 -9.20 -2.06 -14.25
CA SER A 228 -10.05 -0.91 -14.57
C SER A 228 -11.42 -0.90 -13.87
N PHE A 229 -11.88 -2.04 -13.39
CA PHE A 229 -13.05 -2.24 -12.53
C PHE A 229 -12.73 -3.31 -11.48
N PRO A 230 -13.47 -3.36 -10.36
CA PRO A 230 -13.23 -4.36 -9.31
C PRO A 230 -13.62 -5.75 -9.81
N ILE A 231 -12.64 -6.66 -9.87
CA ILE A 231 -12.88 -8.08 -10.15
C ILE A 231 -13.41 -8.79 -8.90
N SER A 232 -12.80 -8.48 -7.74
CA SER A 232 -13.19 -9.03 -6.44
C SER A 232 -12.63 -8.15 -5.31
N PHE A 233 -13.37 -8.09 -4.20
CA PHE A 233 -12.96 -7.42 -2.96
C PHE A 233 -13.36 -8.28 -1.77
N GLY A 234 -12.49 -8.42 -0.77
CA GLY A 234 -12.71 -9.21 0.44
C GLY A 234 -11.41 -9.65 1.10
N THR A 235 -11.44 -10.75 1.84
CA THR A 235 -10.23 -11.34 2.43
C THR A 235 -9.29 -11.90 1.36
N PRO A 236 -7.98 -12.02 1.65
CA PRO A 236 -7.03 -12.59 0.69
C PRO A 236 -7.43 -13.97 0.16
N THR A 237 -8.01 -14.83 1.00
CA THR A 237 -8.44 -16.18 0.63
C THR A 237 -9.65 -16.19 -0.31
N GLU A 238 -10.55 -15.22 -0.18
CA GLU A 238 -11.72 -15.07 -1.06
C GLU A 238 -11.35 -14.45 -2.40
N VAL A 239 -10.42 -13.50 -2.40
CA VAL A 239 -10.08 -12.70 -3.58
C VAL A 239 -9.02 -13.36 -4.44
N LEU A 240 -7.95 -13.91 -3.84
CA LEU A 240 -6.79 -14.44 -4.56
C LEU A 240 -7.00 -15.89 -5.01
N THR A 241 -8.15 -16.17 -5.62
CA THR A 241 -8.47 -17.46 -6.24
C THR A 241 -7.96 -17.53 -7.68
N GLU A 242 -7.66 -18.72 -8.16
CA GLU A 242 -7.21 -18.92 -9.55
C GLU A 242 -8.19 -18.28 -10.55
N SER A 243 -9.49 -18.50 -10.38
CA SER A 243 -10.52 -17.94 -11.25
C SER A 243 -10.51 -16.40 -11.29
N ASN A 244 -10.35 -15.74 -10.14
CA ASN A 244 -10.30 -14.27 -10.08
C ASN A 244 -9.01 -13.74 -10.70
N LEU A 245 -7.87 -14.40 -10.42
CA LEU A 245 -6.58 -14.03 -11.00
C LEU A 245 -6.59 -14.19 -12.53
N GLN A 246 -7.17 -15.27 -13.06
CA GLN A 246 -7.35 -15.44 -14.51
C GLN A 246 -8.19 -14.32 -15.15
N LYS A 247 -9.26 -13.89 -14.48
CA LYS A 247 -10.09 -12.76 -14.96
C LYS A 247 -9.32 -11.44 -14.96
N ALA A 248 -8.44 -11.22 -13.98
CA ALA A 248 -7.69 -9.97 -13.83
C ALA A 248 -6.49 -9.89 -14.79
N PHE A 249 -5.70 -10.97 -14.89
CA PHE A 249 -4.42 -11.00 -15.59
C PHE A 249 -4.47 -11.69 -16.95
N GLY A 250 -5.54 -12.46 -17.25
CA GLY A 250 -5.63 -13.27 -18.45
C GLY A 250 -4.89 -14.62 -18.35
N GLU A 251 -5.17 -15.52 -19.27
CA GLU A 251 -4.61 -16.89 -19.23
C GLU A 251 -3.09 -16.94 -19.52
N ASN A 252 -2.58 -15.98 -20.29
CA ASN A 252 -1.18 -15.97 -20.73
C ASN A 252 -0.19 -15.44 -19.68
N GLU A 253 -0.66 -14.74 -18.65
CA GLU A 253 0.19 -14.14 -17.60
C GLU A 253 0.26 -15.00 -16.34
N LEU A 254 -0.55 -16.08 -16.27
CA LEU A 254 -0.59 -17.00 -15.13
C LEU A 254 0.03 -18.35 -15.51
N ARG A 255 1.26 -18.62 -15.12
CA ARG A 255 1.79 -19.98 -15.12
C ARG A 255 1.23 -20.72 -13.91
N VAL A 256 0.26 -21.60 -14.17
CA VAL A 256 -0.37 -22.44 -13.16
C VAL A 256 0.57 -23.62 -12.83
N GLY A 257 1.25 -23.54 -11.71
CA GLY A 257 1.95 -24.64 -11.05
C GLY A 257 1.65 -24.57 -9.56
N ALA A 258 2.24 -25.40 -8.71
CA ALA A 258 2.09 -25.34 -7.24
C ALA A 258 2.42 -23.96 -6.63
N LYS A 259 2.92 -23.03 -7.45
CA LYS A 259 3.11 -21.60 -7.17
C LYS A 259 2.62 -20.80 -8.36
N VAL A 260 1.66 -19.92 -8.12
CA VAL A 260 1.24 -18.90 -9.10
C VAL A 260 2.30 -17.81 -9.12
N PHE A 261 3.03 -17.69 -10.23
CA PHE A 261 3.97 -16.59 -10.46
C PHE A 261 3.33 -15.64 -11.46
N LEU A 262 3.33 -14.35 -11.16
CA LEU A 262 3.07 -13.31 -12.15
C LEU A 262 4.37 -13.08 -12.91
N ASP A 263 4.37 -13.31 -14.22
CA ASP A 263 5.50 -12.96 -15.08
C ASP A 263 5.58 -11.42 -15.15
N ASP A 264 6.64 -10.85 -14.58
CA ASP A 264 6.98 -9.45 -14.80
C ASP A 264 7.67 -9.36 -16.19
N PRO A 265 7.12 -8.59 -17.16
CA PRO A 265 7.72 -8.46 -18.48
C PRO A 265 9.12 -7.83 -18.48
N HIS A 266 9.60 -7.32 -17.34
CA HIS A 266 10.95 -6.76 -17.16
C HIS A 266 11.97 -7.76 -16.62
N HIS A 267 11.59 -8.95 -16.20
CA HIS A 267 12.53 -10.02 -15.88
C HIS A 267 12.86 -10.82 -17.14
N THR A 268 13.95 -10.46 -17.80
CA THR A 268 14.58 -11.30 -18.83
C THR A 268 15.04 -12.61 -18.17
N HIS A 269 14.31 -13.69 -18.45
CA HIS A 269 14.78 -15.03 -18.11
C HIS A 269 16.10 -15.29 -18.83
N VAL A 270 17.19 -15.43 -18.06
CA VAL A 270 18.37 -16.11 -18.55
C VAL A 270 17.95 -17.56 -18.78
N SER A 271 17.72 -17.90 -20.05
CA SER A 271 17.45 -19.27 -20.46
C SER A 271 18.70 -20.10 -20.15
N GLU A 272 18.58 -20.99 -19.18
CA GLU A 272 19.53 -22.07 -19.02
C GLU A 272 19.61 -22.86 -20.32
N SER A 273 20.82 -22.93 -20.83
CA SER A 273 21.21 -23.63 -22.04
C SER A 273 20.89 -25.11 -21.93
N LYS A 274 20.28 -25.60 -22.97
CA LYS A 274 20.11 -27.02 -23.25
C LYS A 274 21.41 -27.78 -23.21
N ASP A 275 21.41 -28.88 -22.49
CA ASP A 275 22.27 -30.02 -22.73
C ASP A 275 22.25 -30.40 -24.23
N GLU A 276 23.35 -30.19 -24.92
CA GLU A 276 23.61 -30.87 -26.18
C GLU A 276 24.55 -32.02 -25.92
N GLY A 277 23.99 -33.18 -26.22
CA GLY A 277 24.58 -34.49 -26.06
C GLY A 277 25.86 -34.66 -26.85
N ILE A 278 26.72 -35.41 -26.23
CA ILE A 278 27.85 -36.15 -26.75
C ILE A 278 27.50 -36.80 -28.11
N ARG A 279 28.26 -36.45 -29.17
CA ARG A 279 28.52 -37.34 -30.28
C ARG A 279 30.03 -37.47 -30.48
N THR A 280 30.48 -38.65 -30.14
CA THR A 280 31.70 -39.29 -30.64
C THR A 280 31.83 -39.20 -32.15
N PHE A 281 32.98 -38.68 -32.61
CA PHE A 281 33.92 -39.33 -33.55
C PHE A 281 35.27 -38.69 -33.45
#